data_7c18154b26b87b958612e37a52bcf6f7
#
_entry.id   7c18154b26b87b958612e37a52bcf6f7
#
_cell.length_a   1.000
_cell.length_b   1.000
_cell.length_c   1.000
_cell.angle_alpha   90.00
_cell.angle_beta   90.00
_cell.angle_gamma   90.00
#
_symmetry.space_group_name_H-M   'P 1'
#
loop_
_entity.id
_entity.type
_entity.pdbx_description
1 polymer ?
#
loop_
_entity_poly.entity_id
_entity_poly.type
_entity_poly.pdbx_seq_one_letter_code
_entity_poly.pdbx_strand_id
1 'polypeptide(L)'
;MDLPMDLPMDLPMDLPGPLAWLVDEAGASPGADRFLAELGGRLLADGLPLAGGALTLAVPHPIITRRTWLWRVETGAVTEALGFAGGPLSPAGRGSAGHDWLAELGPVQQHTVGLPPDCPVLGWAGTRPFGPVEAGRLRQVARFVAAPLAALAARAALAALLEAYLGRRSAARVQAGAARRGTGETIRAALLSADLRDFTALSEATEPAAMIATLDAWFDRVAGAVHAFGGEVLKFIGDGVLAIFPVTGAPSEACEAALRAVAAARAGMAHLDAARQAQGLPPLPFGAALHLGEILWGNIGAADRLDFTAIGPAVNLVSRLEGLCRPLGRSVLVSGAVAAETTTPLVPLGQHVLRGIAAPCAVFTLPDA
;
A
#
# COMPACT_ATOMS: atom_id res chain seq x y z
N MET A 1 22.40 -12.87 -64.22
CA MET A 1 21.65 -11.61 -64.24
C MET A 1 21.43 -11.24 -62.80
N ASP A 2 22.53 -10.77 -62.16
CA ASP A 2 22.58 -10.45 -60.75
C ASP A 2 22.03 -9.07 -60.54
N LEU A 3 20.99 -8.99 -59.74
CA LEU A 3 20.44 -7.72 -59.22
C LEU A 3 21.37 -7.23 -58.10
N PRO A 4 21.87 -6.00 -58.13
CA PRO A 4 22.59 -5.42 -57.03
C PRO A 4 21.61 -5.11 -55.91
N MET A 5 21.74 -5.85 -54.82
CA MET A 5 21.03 -5.61 -53.57
C MET A 5 21.90 -4.77 -52.63
N ASP A 6 22.22 -3.54 -53.04
CA ASP A 6 22.77 -2.52 -52.19
C ASP A 6 21.62 -1.57 -51.80
N LEU A 7 20.82 -2.00 -50.81
CA LEU A 7 20.04 -1.09 -50.02
C LEU A 7 20.99 -0.48 -48.97
N PRO A 8 21.14 0.85 -48.94
CA PRO A 8 21.89 1.49 -47.86
C PRO A 8 21.20 1.23 -46.52
N MET A 9 21.78 0.36 -45.74
CA MET A 9 21.31 -0.01 -44.38
C MET A 9 21.76 0.98 -43.30
N ASP A 10 22.04 2.23 -43.63
CA ASP A 10 22.37 3.29 -42.70
C ASP A 10 21.60 4.59 -43.07
N LEU A 11 20.30 4.56 -42.88
CA LEU A 11 19.57 5.79 -42.57
C LEU A 11 19.63 5.98 -41.06
N PRO A 12 20.45 6.89 -40.51
CA PRO A 12 20.32 7.28 -39.13
C PRO A 12 18.89 7.81 -38.95
N MET A 13 18.07 7.08 -38.25
CA MET A 13 16.78 7.60 -37.80
C MET A 13 17.10 8.59 -36.67
N ASP A 14 17.49 9.81 -37.02
CA ASP A 14 17.59 10.92 -36.10
C ASP A 14 16.20 11.28 -35.62
N LEU A 15 15.76 10.56 -34.59
CA LEU A 15 14.53 10.93 -33.89
C LEU A 15 14.77 12.25 -33.16
N PRO A 16 13.81 13.19 -33.19
CA PRO A 16 13.87 14.37 -32.31
C PRO A 16 14.16 13.98 -30.87
N GLY A 17 14.94 14.78 -30.15
CA GLY A 17 15.45 14.45 -28.80
C GLY A 17 14.42 13.88 -27.82
N PRO A 18 13.17 14.41 -27.74
CA PRO A 18 12.14 13.81 -26.91
C PRO A 18 11.71 12.39 -27.35
N LEU A 19 11.67 12.11 -28.66
CA LEU A 19 11.28 10.80 -29.16
C LEU A 19 12.41 9.77 -29.04
N ALA A 20 13.67 10.16 -29.27
CA ALA A 20 14.83 9.30 -29.04
C ALA A 20 14.87 8.86 -27.56
N TRP A 21 14.70 9.79 -26.64
CA TRP A 21 14.63 9.49 -25.22
C TRP A 21 13.49 8.52 -24.86
N LEU A 22 12.31 8.70 -25.46
CA LEU A 22 11.17 7.81 -25.25
C LEU A 22 11.45 6.36 -25.68
N VAL A 23 12.24 6.17 -26.73
CA VAL A 23 12.60 4.84 -27.25
C VAL A 23 13.73 4.22 -26.44
N ASP A 24 14.78 4.99 -26.14
CA ASP A 24 16.05 4.44 -25.66
C ASP A 24 16.15 4.41 -24.12
N GLU A 25 15.58 5.42 -23.42
CA GLU A 25 15.84 5.63 -22.01
C GLU A 25 14.58 5.63 -21.12
N ALA A 26 13.46 6.13 -21.62
CA ALA A 26 12.26 6.40 -20.82
C ALA A 26 11.69 5.17 -20.10
N GLY A 27 11.89 3.97 -20.68
CA GLY A 27 11.50 2.71 -20.05
C GLY A 27 12.21 2.42 -18.71
N ALA A 28 13.38 3.02 -18.48
CA ALA A 28 14.16 2.89 -17.24
C ALA A 28 13.79 3.93 -16.17
N SER A 29 12.88 4.87 -16.45
CA SER A 29 12.45 5.89 -15.46
C SER A 29 11.98 5.22 -14.17
N PRO A 30 12.44 5.70 -13.00
CA PRO A 30 12.15 5.05 -11.72
C PRO A 30 10.69 5.22 -11.26
N GLY A 31 10.01 6.27 -11.72
CA GLY A 31 8.63 6.58 -11.37
C GLY A 31 7.95 7.49 -12.37
N ALA A 32 6.63 7.59 -12.26
CA ALA A 32 5.80 8.40 -13.16
C ALA A 32 6.01 9.91 -12.95
N ASP A 33 6.38 10.34 -11.75
CA ASP A 33 6.76 11.70 -11.39
C ASP A 33 7.98 12.17 -12.18
N ARG A 34 9.06 11.40 -12.11
CA ARG A 34 10.29 11.68 -12.85
C ARG A 34 10.08 11.58 -14.36
N PHE A 35 9.37 10.55 -14.80
CA PHE A 35 9.03 10.39 -16.22
C PHE A 35 8.33 11.63 -16.78
N LEU A 36 7.29 12.13 -16.07
CA LEU A 36 6.51 13.30 -16.52
C LEU A 36 7.37 14.57 -16.56
N ALA A 37 8.15 14.82 -15.50
CA ALA A 37 9.02 16.00 -15.42
C ALA A 37 10.10 15.99 -16.50
N GLU A 38 10.72 14.83 -16.74
CA GLU A 38 11.80 14.68 -17.72
C GLU A 38 11.27 14.80 -19.16
N LEU A 39 10.15 14.16 -19.48
CA LEU A 39 9.48 14.32 -20.76
C LEU A 39 9.09 15.79 -21.00
N GLY A 40 8.48 16.43 -20.00
CA GLY A 40 8.10 17.84 -20.06
C GLY A 40 9.28 18.77 -20.29
N GLY A 41 10.39 18.54 -19.57
CA GLY A 41 11.63 19.31 -19.75
C GLY A 41 12.23 19.18 -21.14
N ARG A 42 12.23 17.97 -21.72
CA ARG A 42 12.69 17.72 -23.11
C ARG A 42 11.79 18.38 -24.14
N LEU A 43 10.47 18.37 -23.92
CA LEU A 43 9.51 19.03 -24.81
C LEU A 43 9.66 20.57 -24.76
N LEU A 44 9.94 21.13 -23.60
CA LEU A 44 10.28 22.55 -23.45
C LEU A 44 11.57 22.90 -24.20
N ALA A 45 12.62 22.08 -24.05
CA ALA A 45 13.88 22.25 -24.76
C ALA A 45 13.72 22.16 -26.29
N ASP A 46 12.73 21.35 -26.75
CA ASP A 46 12.33 21.23 -28.16
C ASP A 46 11.41 22.39 -28.64
N GLY A 47 11.20 23.41 -27.79
CA GLY A 47 10.49 24.65 -28.12
C GLY A 47 8.97 24.60 -27.98
N LEU A 48 8.39 23.62 -27.29
CA LEU A 48 6.95 23.62 -27.03
C LEU A 48 6.60 24.62 -25.91
N PRO A 49 5.53 25.42 -26.06
CA PRO A 49 5.14 26.46 -25.11
C PRO A 49 4.35 25.86 -23.92
N LEU A 50 4.99 24.99 -23.11
CA LEU A 50 4.34 24.32 -22.01
C LEU A 50 4.23 25.20 -20.77
N ALA A 51 3.11 25.12 -20.05
CA ALA A 51 2.90 25.65 -18.70
C ALA A 51 2.88 24.52 -17.63
N GLY A 52 2.47 23.30 -18.05
CA GLY A 52 2.44 22.14 -17.19
C GLY A 52 2.07 20.86 -17.91
N GLY A 53 2.16 19.74 -17.20
CA GLY A 53 1.80 18.41 -17.68
C GLY A 53 1.06 17.59 -16.62
N ALA A 54 0.21 16.68 -17.05
CA ALA A 54 -0.48 15.72 -16.21
C ALA A 54 -0.40 14.32 -16.80
N LEU A 55 -0.10 13.33 -15.93
CA LEU A 55 -0.12 11.91 -16.27
C LEU A 55 -1.02 11.17 -15.29
N THR A 56 -2.04 10.51 -15.80
CA THR A 56 -2.96 9.68 -14.99
C THR A 56 -2.79 8.21 -15.36
N LEU A 57 -2.57 7.36 -14.36
CA LEU A 57 -2.52 5.91 -14.48
C LEU A 57 -3.64 5.28 -13.64
N ALA A 58 -4.31 4.26 -14.19
CA ALA A 58 -5.14 3.35 -13.40
C ALA A 58 -4.24 2.42 -12.57
N VAL A 59 -4.67 2.09 -11.35
CA VAL A 59 -3.95 1.17 -10.47
C VAL A 59 -4.93 0.14 -9.87
N PRO A 60 -4.58 -1.14 -9.81
CA PRO A 60 -5.42 -2.19 -9.24
C PRO A 60 -5.26 -2.21 -7.72
N HIS A 61 -5.82 -1.20 -7.05
CA HIS A 61 -5.79 -1.10 -5.59
C HIS A 61 -7.23 -1.06 -5.06
N PRO A 62 -7.54 -1.70 -3.91
CA PRO A 62 -8.91 -1.78 -3.38
C PRO A 62 -9.60 -0.43 -3.16
N ILE A 63 -8.83 0.59 -2.81
CA ILE A 63 -9.34 1.92 -2.45
C ILE A 63 -8.96 2.97 -3.49
N ILE A 64 -7.72 2.92 -4.01
CA ILE A 64 -7.18 3.91 -4.96
C ILE A 64 -7.31 3.35 -6.37
N THR A 65 -8.16 3.94 -7.18
CA THR A 65 -8.39 3.48 -8.56
C THR A 65 -7.50 4.17 -9.59
N ARG A 66 -7.03 5.37 -9.26
CA ARG A 66 -6.18 6.18 -10.15
C ARG A 66 -5.14 6.96 -9.37
N ARG A 67 -3.96 7.15 -9.97
CA ARG A 67 -2.93 8.09 -9.55
C ARG A 67 -2.69 9.09 -10.65
N THR A 68 -2.63 10.38 -10.32
CA THR A 68 -2.41 11.48 -11.26
C THR A 68 -1.23 12.32 -10.79
N TRP A 69 -0.20 12.42 -11.61
CA TRP A 69 0.94 13.30 -11.38
C TRP A 69 0.76 14.59 -12.15
N LEU A 70 1.01 15.71 -11.50
CA LEU A 70 0.78 17.08 -11.95
C LEU A 70 2.10 17.83 -11.90
N TRP A 71 2.68 18.10 -13.06
CA TRP A 71 3.96 18.80 -13.19
C TRP A 71 3.75 20.25 -13.61
N ARG A 72 4.35 21.18 -12.87
CA ARG A 72 4.30 22.63 -13.16
C ARG A 72 5.66 23.09 -13.67
N VAL A 73 5.69 23.76 -14.81
CA VAL A 73 6.93 24.26 -15.44
C VAL A 73 7.63 25.30 -14.57
N GLU A 74 6.88 26.25 -14.01
CA GLU A 74 7.41 27.37 -13.21
C GLU A 74 8.27 26.91 -12.01
N THR A 75 7.87 25.83 -11.36
CA THR A 75 8.54 25.32 -10.14
C THR A 75 9.37 24.07 -10.40
N GLY A 76 9.15 23.37 -11.53
CA GLY A 76 9.69 22.06 -11.80
C GLY A 76 9.11 20.95 -10.90
N ALA A 77 8.22 21.29 -9.96
CA ALA A 77 7.66 20.36 -8.99
C ALA A 77 6.59 19.44 -9.61
N VAL A 78 6.54 18.21 -9.10
CA VAL A 78 5.48 17.26 -9.40
C VAL A 78 4.69 16.98 -8.12
N THR A 79 3.36 17.11 -8.20
CA THR A 79 2.43 16.77 -7.12
C THR A 79 1.61 15.55 -7.52
N GLU A 80 1.39 14.64 -6.59
CA GLU A 80 0.56 13.45 -6.81
C GLU A 80 -0.84 13.67 -6.22
N ALA A 81 -1.88 13.34 -7.02
CA ALA A 81 -3.27 13.32 -6.62
C ALA A 81 -3.82 11.89 -6.72
N LEU A 82 -4.61 11.46 -5.73
CA LEU A 82 -5.19 10.12 -5.64
C LEU A 82 -6.68 10.16 -5.98
N GLY A 83 -7.12 9.25 -6.84
CA GLY A 83 -8.54 8.99 -7.12
C GLY A 83 -9.01 7.74 -6.39
N PHE A 84 -10.11 7.87 -5.64
CA PHE A 84 -10.66 6.80 -4.80
C PHE A 84 -11.85 6.09 -5.46
N ALA A 85 -12.04 4.81 -5.12
CA ALA A 85 -13.23 4.05 -5.49
C ALA A 85 -14.48 4.71 -4.85
N GLY A 86 -15.56 4.84 -5.66
CA GLY A 86 -16.81 5.49 -5.19
C GLY A 86 -16.87 7.02 -5.37
N GLY A 87 -15.78 7.65 -5.78
CA GLY A 87 -15.82 9.02 -6.29
C GLY A 87 -16.54 9.09 -7.64
N PRO A 88 -16.97 10.28 -8.10
CA PRO A 88 -17.61 10.42 -9.41
C PRO A 88 -16.66 9.87 -10.48
N LEU A 89 -17.01 8.72 -11.06
CA LEU A 89 -16.32 8.11 -12.17
C LEU A 89 -16.58 9.00 -13.41
N SER A 90 -15.85 10.10 -13.55
CA SER A 90 -15.73 10.73 -14.85
C SER A 90 -14.87 9.82 -15.71
N PRO A 91 -15.36 9.31 -16.84
CA PRO A 91 -14.50 8.69 -17.86
C PRO A 91 -13.37 9.67 -18.14
N ALA A 92 -12.18 9.15 -18.52
CA ALA A 92 -10.98 9.93 -18.79
C ALA A 92 -11.21 11.00 -19.86
N GLY A 93 -11.86 12.10 -19.50
CA GLY A 93 -12.33 13.19 -20.35
C GLY A 93 -12.39 14.47 -19.52
N ARG A 94 -13.03 15.50 -20.08
CA ARG A 94 -13.30 16.76 -19.38
C ARG A 94 -13.97 16.48 -18.05
N GLY A 95 -13.39 16.99 -16.94
CA GLY A 95 -13.83 16.75 -15.56
C GLY A 95 -12.99 15.74 -14.78
N SER A 96 -11.82 15.31 -15.28
CA SER A 96 -10.82 14.61 -14.48
C SER A 96 -9.95 15.62 -13.72
N ALA A 97 -9.50 15.27 -12.49
CA ALA A 97 -8.65 16.15 -11.67
C ALA A 97 -7.40 16.66 -12.44
N GLY A 98 -6.81 15.83 -13.30
CA GLY A 98 -5.69 16.23 -14.13
C GLY A 98 -6.06 17.22 -15.24
N HIS A 99 -7.25 17.06 -15.86
CA HIS A 99 -7.73 17.98 -16.89
C HIS A 99 -8.08 19.36 -16.29
N ASP A 100 -8.82 19.36 -15.20
CA ASP A 100 -9.28 20.59 -14.55
C ASP A 100 -8.08 21.40 -14.05
N TRP A 101 -7.09 20.74 -13.44
CA TRP A 101 -5.86 21.38 -13.03
C TRP A 101 -5.04 21.96 -14.21
N LEU A 102 -4.94 21.23 -15.33
CA LEU A 102 -4.27 21.75 -16.53
C LEU A 102 -5.01 22.96 -17.12
N ALA A 103 -6.34 22.96 -17.07
CA ALA A 103 -7.16 24.06 -17.58
C ALA A 103 -6.94 25.38 -16.80
N GLU A 104 -6.54 25.31 -15.52
CA GLU A 104 -6.15 26.47 -14.74
C GLU A 104 -4.81 27.08 -15.19
N LEU A 105 -3.95 26.28 -15.83
CA LEU A 105 -2.64 26.72 -16.33
C LEU A 105 -2.69 27.32 -17.73
N GLY A 106 -3.69 26.92 -18.54
CA GLY A 106 -3.82 27.40 -19.91
C GLY A 106 -4.54 26.42 -20.85
N PRO A 107 -4.45 26.63 -22.17
CA PRO A 107 -5.06 25.76 -23.15
C PRO A 107 -4.55 24.33 -23.08
N VAL A 108 -5.47 23.36 -23.02
CA VAL A 108 -5.14 21.94 -22.78
C VAL A 108 -5.17 21.14 -24.08
N GLN A 109 -4.15 20.30 -24.24
CA GLN A 109 -4.16 19.18 -25.19
C GLN A 109 -3.92 17.87 -24.42
N GLN A 110 -4.83 16.92 -24.59
CA GLN A 110 -4.82 15.65 -23.83
C GLN A 110 -4.96 14.47 -24.78
N HIS A 111 -4.28 13.37 -24.47
CA HIS A 111 -4.27 12.14 -25.24
C HIS A 111 -4.46 10.94 -24.31
N THR A 112 -5.35 10.06 -24.71
CA THR A 112 -5.44 8.71 -24.14
C THR A 112 -4.40 7.85 -24.85
N VAL A 113 -3.60 7.11 -24.09
CA VAL A 113 -2.46 6.32 -24.59
C VAL A 113 -2.77 4.84 -24.46
N GLY A 114 -2.67 4.10 -25.56
CA GLY A 114 -2.93 2.65 -25.58
C GLY A 114 -4.38 2.29 -25.90
N LEU A 115 -4.77 1.06 -25.54
CA LEU A 115 -6.10 0.49 -25.83
C LEU A 115 -6.95 0.38 -24.55
N PRO A 116 -8.28 0.66 -24.62
CA PRO A 116 -9.20 0.51 -23.48
C PRO A 116 -9.14 -0.89 -22.82
N PRO A 117 -9.56 -1.05 -21.51
CA PRO A 117 -10.34 -0.06 -20.75
C PRO A 117 -9.54 0.98 -19.95
N ASP A 118 -8.41 0.65 -19.35
CA ASP A 118 -7.76 1.50 -18.33
C ASP A 118 -6.53 2.24 -18.89
N CYS A 119 -6.72 2.97 -19.97
CA CYS A 119 -5.62 3.65 -20.64
C CYS A 119 -5.02 4.77 -19.81
N PRO A 120 -3.68 4.90 -19.79
CA PRO A 120 -3.02 6.12 -19.36
C PRO A 120 -3.53 7.35 -20.08
N VAL A 121 -3.61 8.46 -19.37
CA VAL A 121 -3.97 9.76 -19.93
C VAL A 121 -2.82 10.73 -19.73
N LEU A 122 -2.28 11.25 -20.83
CA LEU A 122 -1.22 12.25 -20.84
C LEU A 122 -1.77 13.57 -21.36
N GLY A 123 -1.63 14.63 -20.57
CA GLY A 123 -2.12 15.97 -20.89
C GLY A 123 -1.05 17.03 -20.75
N TRP A 124 -1.15 18.10 -21.53
CA TRP A 124 -0.28 19.26 -21.52
C TRP A 124 -1.10 20.54 -21.52
N ALA A 125 -0.73 21.50 -20.68
CA ALA A 125 -1.21 22.86 -20.75
C ALA A 125 -0.16 23.74 -21.41
N GLY A 126 -0.59 24.59 -22.35
CA GLY A 126 0.28 25.56 -23.00
C GLY A 126 0.19 26.94 -22.35
N THR A 127 1.25 27.76 -22.46
CA THR A 127 1.21 29.19 -22.13
C THR A 127 0.38 30.00 -23.14
N ARG A 128 0.08 29.37 -24.29
CA ARG A 128 -0.82 29.82 -25.36
C ARG A 128 -1.42 28.61 -26.08
N PRO A 129 -2.44 28.78 -26.93
CA PRO A 129 -2.96 27.69 -27.76
C PRO A 129 -1.85 27.05 -28.62
N PHE A 130 -1.85 25.72 -28.67
CA PHE A 130 -0.90 24.98 -29.52
C PHE A 130 -1.25 25.14 -31.02
N GLY A 131 -0.24 25.52 -31.81
CA GLY A 131 -0.37 25.55 -33.27
C GLY A 131 -0.44 24.14 -33.89
N PRO A 132 -0.79 24.03 -35.17
CA PRO A 132 -0.92 22.73 -35.83
C PRO A 132 0.31 21.84 -35.80
N VAL A 133 1.51 22.43 -35.86
CA VAL A 133 2.79 21.73 -35.81
C VAL A 133 3.03 21.21 -34.38
N GLU A 134 2.84 22.05 -33.36
CA GLU A 134 2.99 21.70 -31.94
C GLU A 134 2.00 20.61 -31.51
N ALA A 135 0.74 20.76 -31.90
CA ALA A 135 -0.30 19.76 -31.72
C ALA A 135 0.06 18.43 -32.42
N GLY A 136 0.67 18.49 -33.58
CA GLY A 136 1.19 17.33 -34.30
C GLY A 136 2.31 16.61 -33.55
N ARG A 137 3.25 17.37 -33.01
CA ARG A 137 4.34 16.84 -32.17
C ARG A 137 3.80 16.16 -30.89
N LEU A 138 2.86 16.80 -30.19
CA LEU A 138 2.25 16.20 -28.98
C LEU A 138 1.50 14.91 -29.32
N ARG A 139 0.81 14.83 -30.48
CA ARG A 139 0.19 13.55 -30.94
C ARG A 139 1.24 12.49 -31.25
N GLN A 140 2.37 12.86 -31.83
CA GLN A 140 3.47 11.93 -32.10
C GLN A 140 4.08 11.43 -30.79
N VAL A 141 4.37 12.31 -29.84
CA VAL A 141 4.82 11.96 -28.49
C VAL A 141 3.86 10.97 -27.83
N ALA A 142 2.54 11.22 -27.90
CA ALA A 142 1.52 10.33 -27.33
C ALA A 142 1.54 8.92 -27.95
N ARG A 143 2.01 8.76 -29.17
CA ARG A 143 2.18 7.43 -29.80
C ARG A 143 3.44 6.72 -29.28
N PHE A 144 4.57 7.43 -29.20
CA PHE A 144 5.85 6.85 -28.76
C PHE A 144 5.88 6.58 -27.25
N VAL A 145 5.14 7.34 -26.46
CA VAL A 145 5.03 7.19 -25.02
C VAL A 145 4.29 5.91 -24.60
N ALA A 146 3.60 5.24 -25.52
CA ALA A 146 2.76 4.08 -25.19
C ALA A 146 3.55 2.93 -24.54
N ALA A 147 4.72 2.57 -25.07
CA ALA A 147 5.53 1.48 -24.52
C ALA A 147 6.14 1.81 -23.14
N PRO A 148 6.82 2.96 -22.95
CA PRO A 148 7.32 3.32 -21.61
C PRO A 148 6.20 3.52 -20.60
N LEU A 149 5.03 4.08 -20.96
CA LEU A 149 3.89 4.18 -20.04
C LEU A 149 3.30 2.82 -19.69
N ALA A 150 3.22 1.89 -20.62
CA ALA A 150 2.79 0.52 -20.34
C ALA A 150 3.73 -0.16 -19.32
N ALA A 151 5.05 0.03 -19.46
CA ALA A 151 6.02 -0.49 -18.52
C ALA A 151 5.90 0.18 -17.12
N LEU A 152 5.70 1.49 -17.07
CA LEU A 152 5.45 2.22 -15.83
C LEU A 152 4.15 1.78 -15.17
N ALA A 153 3.06 1.65 -15.93
CA ALA A 153 1.76 1.20 -15.43
C ALA A 153 1.85 -0.23 -14.87
N ALA A 154 2.53 -1.14 -15.58
CA ALA A 154 2.72 -2.51 -15.11
C ALA A 154 3.52 -2.56 -13.80
N ARG A 155 4.60 -1.78 -13.67
CA ARG A 155 5.36 -1.68 -12.40
C ARG A 155 4.53 -1.08 -11.28
N ALA A 156 3.76 -0.02 -11.56
CA ALA A 156 2.88 0.59 -10.56
C ALA A 156 1.75 -0.38 -10.13
N ALA A 157 1.18 -1.13 -11.07
CA ALA A 157 0.19 -2.15 -10.78
C ALA A 157 0.76 -3.27 -9.91
N LEU A 158 1.96 -3.78 -10.25
CA LEU A 158 2.65 -4.80 -9.46
C LEU A 158 2.94 -4.30 -8.04
N ALA A 159 3.44 -3.07 -7.91
CA ALA A 159 3.69 -2.46 -6.60
C ALA A 159 2.40 -2.36 -5.76
N ALA A 160 1.31 -1.85 -6.34
CA ALA A 160 0.03 -1.72 -5.66
C ALA A 160 -0.55 -3.08 -5.23
N LEU A 161 -0.45 -4.11 -6.08
CA LEU A 161 -0.87 -5.47 -5.74
C LEU A 161 -0.03 -6.05 -4.59
N LEU A 162 1.29 -5.94 -4.68
CA LEU A 162 2.17 -6.41 -3.61
C LEU A 162 1.89 -5.69 -2.28
N GLU A 163 1.68 -4.37 -2.30
CA GLU A 163 1.31 -3.61 -1.10
C GLU A 163 -0.03 -4.04 -0.52
N ALA A 164 -1.04 -4.28 -1.38
CA ALA A 164 -2.36 -4.70 -0.94
C ALA A 164 -2.37 -6.11 -0.31
N TYR A 165 -1.53 -7.02 -0.80
CA TYR A 165 -1.51 -8.41 -0.32
C TYR A 165 -0.46 -8.71 0.73
N LEU A 166 0.67 -7.98 0.74
CA LEU A 166 1.81 -8.25 1.63
C LEU A 166 2.02 -7.16 2.69
N GLY A 167 1.37 -6.01 2.56
CA GLY A 167 1.70 -4.82 3.32
C GLY A 167 2.89 -4.05 2.74
N ARG A 168 3.05 -2.80 3.12
CA ARG A 168 3.98 -1.86 2.48
C ARG A 168 5.45 -2.26 2.61
N ARG A 169 5.90 -2.63 3.83
CA ARG A 169 7.30 -2.98 4.08
C ARG A 169 7.68 -4.31 3.44
N SER A 170 6.81 -5.31 3.56
CA SER A 170 6.99 -6.63 2.96
C SER A 170 7.03 -6.53 1.43
N ALA A 171 6.13 -5.75 0.83
CA ALA A 171 6.12 -5.47 -0.60
C ALA A 171 7.41 -4.80 -1.09
N ALA A 172 7.89 -3.77 -0.36
CA ALA A 172 9.13 -3.08 -0.70
C ALA A 172 10.33 -4.03 -0.68
N ARG A 173 10.39 -4.97 0.27
CA ARG A 173 11.45 -5.97 0.35
C ARG A 173 11.42 -6.96 -0.81
N VAL A 174 10.22 -7.44 -1.17
CA VAL A 174 10.04 -8.34 -2.32
C VAL A 174 10.48 -7.64 -3.61
N GLN A 175 10.11 -6.37 -3.80
CA GLN A 175 10.53 -5.55 -4.95
C GLN A 175 12.04 -5.28 -4.96
N ALA A 176 12.68 -5.14 -3.79
CA ALA A 176 14.14 -5.01 -3.66
C ALA A 176 14.91 -6.33 -3.90
N GLY A 177 14.22 -7.41 -4.28
CA GLY A 177 14.82 -8.69 -4.63
C GLY A 177 14.78 -9.76 -3.53
N ALA A 178 14.17 -9.48 -2.38
CA ALA A 178 13.94 -10.48 -1.35
C ALA A 178 12.78 -11.42 -1.72
N ALA A 179 12.83 -12.00 -2.92
CA ALA A 179 11.77 -12.87 -3.46
C ALA A 179 12.13 -14.36 -3.46
N ARG A 180 13.26 -14.75 -2.85
CA ARG A 180 13.71 -16.15 -2.81
C ARG A 180 13.22 -16.84 -1.55
N ARG A 181 12.82 -18.11 -1.70
CA ARG A 181 12.48 -19.00 -0.58
C ARG A 181 13.62 -19.09 0.43
N GLY A 182 13.30 -19.06 1.72
CA GLY A 182 14.26 -19.17 2.81
C GLY A 182 15.10 -17.92 3.04
N THR A 183 14.78 -16.81 2.38
CA THR A 183 15.41 -15.51 2.68
C THR A 183 14.60 -14.79 3.75
N GLY A 184 15.27 -14.34 4.78
CA GLY A 184 14.69 -13.60 5.89
C GLY A 184 15.75 -12.99 6.76
N GLU A 185 15.35 -12.14 7.66
CA GLU A 185 16.23 -11.55 8.65
C GLU A 185 15.64 -11.75 10.04
N THR A 186 16.52 -11.89 11.02
CA THR A 186 16.12 -11.86 12.43
C THR A 186 16.02 -10.40 12.85
N ILE A 187 14.82 -10.01 13.27
CA ILE A 187 14.55 -8.68 13.81
C ILE A 187 13.91 -8.79 15.19
N ARG A 188 14.07 -7.76 16.00
CA ARG A 188 13.29 -7.58 17.22
C ARG A 188 12.06 -6.73 16.92
N ALA A 189 10.89 -7.14 17.42
CA ALA A 189 9.64 -6.43 17.16
C ALA A 189 8.69 -6.58 18.37
N ALA A 190 7.83 -5.58 18.58
CA ALA A 190 6.62 -5.79 19.32
C ALA A 190 5.58 -6.43 18.39
N LEU A 191 5.00 -7.54 18.84
CA LEU A 191 4.00 -8.32 18.09
C LEU A 191 2.63 -8.05 18.69
N LEU A 192 1.64 -7.96 17.79
CA LEU A 192 0.22 -7.92 18.10
C LEU A 192 -0.44 -9.16 17.51
N SER A 193 -1.15 -9.93 18.34
CA SER A 193 -2.13 -10.93 17.91
C SER A 193 -3.50 -10.48 18.39
N ALA A 194 -4.49 -10.46 17.53
CA ALA A 194 -5.87 -10.12 17.88
C ALA A 194 -6.85 -11.05 17.16
N ASP A 195 -7.98 -11.38 17.80
CA ASP A 195 -8.96 -12.33 17.28
C ASP A 195 -10.36 -11.99 17.80
N LEU A 196 -11.40 -12.25 16.98
CA LEU A 196 -12.79 -12.09 17.44
C LEU A 196 -13.16 -13.21 18.42
N ARG A 197 -14.06 -12.90 19.32
CA ARG A 197 -14.62 -13.90 20.23
C ARG A 197 -15.80 -14.59 19.59
N ASP A 198 -15.87 -15.90 19.81
CA ASP A 198 -17.00 -16.74 19.37
C ASP A 198 -17.29 -16.64 17.86
N PHE A 199 -16.22 -16.38 17.05
CA PHE A 199 -16.31 -16.20 15.60
C PHE A 199 -16.92 -17.40 14.90
N THR A 200 -16.60 -18.63 15.33
CA THR A 200 -17.20 -19.85 14.74
C THR A 200 -18.73 -19.82 14.82
N ALA A 201 -19.28 -19.52 16.00
CA ALA A 201 -20.73 -19.43 16.17
C ALA A 201 -21.33 -18.25 15.38
N LEU A 202 -20.62 -17.13 15.33
CA LEU A 202 -21.02 -15.97 14.52
C LEU A 202 -21.05 -16.33 13.03
N SER A 203 -20.05 -17.04 12.53
CA SER A 203 -19.96 -17.41 11.12
C SER A 203 -21.00 -18.41 10.69
N GLU A 204 -21.40 -19.33 11.59
CA GLU A 204 -22.48 -20.29 11.34
C GLU A 204 -23.87 -19.62 11.34
N ALA A 205 -24.05 -18.55 12.11
CA ALA A 205 -25.33 -17.84 12.25
C ALA A 205 -25.52 -16.68 11.25
N THR A 206 -24.49 -16.31 10.49
CA THR A 206 -24.49 -15.11 9.64
C THR A 206 -24.42 -15.51 8.16
N GLU A 207 -25.20 -14.83 7.33
CA GLU A 207 -25.17 -15.00 5.87
C GLU A 207 -23.79 -14.60 5.31
N PRO A 208 -23.23 -15.31 4.29
CA PRO A 208 -21.85 -15.12 3.82
C PRO A 208 -21.48 -13.68 3.44
N ALA A 209 -22.35 -12.96 2.74
CA ALA A 209 -22.06 -11.57 2.36
C ALA A 209 -22.02 -10.62 3.57
N ALA A 210 -22.92 -10.83 4.54
CA ALA A 210 -22.92 -10.08 5.80
C ALA A 210 -21.72 -10.44 6.68
N MET A 211 -21.22 -11.68 6.60
CA MET A 211 -20.01 -12.10 7.30
C MET A 211 -18.77 -11.40 6.72
N ILE A 212 -18.62 -11.33 5.40
CA ILE A 212 -17.53 -10.59 4.76
C ILE A 212 -17.54 -9.12 5.21
N ALA A 213 -18.70 -8.45 5.15
CA ALA A 213 -18.82 -7.07 5.59
C ALA A 213 -18.49 -6.87 7.09
N THR A 214 -18.79 -7.88 7.92
CA THR A 214 -18.44 -7.88 9.34
C THR A 214 -16.94 -8.02 9.56
N LEU A 215 -16.28 -8.93 8.83
CA LEU A 215 -14.83 -9.09 8.86
C LEU A 215 -14.10 -7.86 8.33
N ASP A 216 -14.57 -7.28 7.22
CA ASP A 216 -13.99 -6.04 6.67
C ASP A 216 -14.05 -4.91 7.70
N ALA A 217 -15.21 -4.73 8.37
CA ALA A 217 -15.35 -3.72 9.41
C ALA A 217 -14.43 -3.97 10.62
N TRP A 218 -14.21 -5.23 11.02
CA TRP A 218 -13.26 -5.63 12.06
C TRP A 218 -11.82 -5.35 11.63
N PHE A 219 -11.42 -5.84 10.46
CA PHE A 219 -10.06 -5.66 9.95
C PHE A 219 -9.70 -4.20 9.73
N ASP A 220 -10.61 -3.38 9.22
CA ASP A 220 -10.41 -1.94 9.06
C ASP A 220 -10.07 -1.24 10.38
N ARG A 221 -10.70 -1.64 11.49
CA ARG A 221 -10.43 -1.04 12.81
C ARG A 221 -9.06 -1.44 13.33
N VAL A 222 -8.71 -2.74 13.24
CA VAL A 222 -7.43 -3.23 13.75
C VAL A 222 -6.28 -2.83 12.84
N ALA A 223 -6.40 -3.06 11.53
CA ALA A 223 -5.34 -2.72 10.58
C ALA A 223 -5.13 -1.19 10.51
N GLY A 224 -6.21 -0.41 10.50
CA GLY A 224 -6.13 1.04 10.55
C GLY A 224 -5.39 1.55 11.78
N ALA A 225 -5.68 0.99 12.96
CA ALA A 225 -4.96 1.31 14.19
C ALA A 225 -3.47 0.90 14.12
N VAL A 226 -3.17 -0.31 13.64
CA VAL A 226 -1.78 -0.78 13.45
C VAL A 226 -1.01 0.17 12.54
N HIS A 227 -1.56 0.54 11.39
CA HIS A 227 -0.90 1.41 10.41
C HIS A 227 -0.73 2.84 10.94
N ALA A 228 -1.72 3.38 11.66
CA ALA A 228 -1.66 4.73 12.22
C ALA A 228 -0.50 4.92 13.20
N PHE A 229 -0.08 3.85 13.88
CA PHE A 229 1.05 3.86 14.80
C PHE A 229 2.32 3.20 14.25
N GLY A 230 2.43 3.08 12.92
CA GLY A 230 3.65 2.64 12.24
C GLY A 230 3.92 1.13 12.31
N GLY A 231 2.92 0.32 12.69
CA GLY A 231 2.96 -1.12 12.59
C GLY A 231 2.67 -1.62 11.16
N GLU A 232 2.82 -2.92 10.98
CA GLU A 232 2.48 -3.62 9.75
C GLU A 232 1.68 -4.88 10.05
N VAL A 233 0.54 -5.03 9.40
CA VAL A 233 -0.21 -6.29 9.42
C VAL A 233 0.50 -7.28 8.51
N LEU A 234 0.91 -8.42 9.06
CA LEU A 234 1.59 -9.48 8.31
C LEU A 234 0.61 -10.41 7.63
N LYS A 235 -0.49 -10.73 8.32
CA LYS A 235 -1.53 -11.60 7.77
C LYS A 235 -2.83 -11.54 8.55
N PHE A 236 -3.89 -11.92 7.86
CA PHE A 236 -5.16 -12.31 8.42
C PHE A 236 -5.24 -13.85 8.45
N ILE A 237 -5.67 -14.44 9.56
CA ILE A 237 -5.77 -15.89 9.77
C ILE A 237 -7.20 -16.19 10.26
N GLY A 238 -8.12 -16.47 9.31
CA GLY A 238 -9.54 -16.47 9.63
C GLY A 238 -10.00 -15.08 10.06
N ASP A 239 -10.47 -14.93 11.28
CA ASP A 239 -10.78 -13.65 11.93
C ASP A 239 -9.59 -13.06 12.70
N GLY A 240 -8.47 -13.78 12.79
CA GLY A 240 -7.27 -13.36 13.49
C GLY A 240 -6.40 -12.39 12.70
N VAL A 241 -5.74 -11.47 13.42
CA VAL A 241 -4.78 -10.51 12.88
C VAL A 241 -3.43 -10.71 13.55
N LEU A 242 -2.38 -10.90 12.76
CA LEU A 242 -1.00 -10.86 13.23
C LEU A 242 -0.32 -9.62 12.67
N ALA A 243 0.18 -8.76 13.55
CA ALA A 243 0.89 -7.55 13.18
C ALA A 243 2.20 -7.38 13.96
N ILE A 244 3.11 -6.57 13.41
CA ILE A 244 4.40 -6.26 14.03
C ILE A 244 4.65 -4.76 14.06
N PHE A 245 5.43 -4.34 15.06
CA PHE A 245 6.04 -3.03 15.19
C PHE A 245 7.55 -3.25 15.30
N PRO A 246 8.30 -3.20 14.17
CA PRO A 246 9.74 -3.46 14.17
C PRO A 246 10.50 -2.46 15.04
N VAL A 247 11.46 -2.95 15.82
CA VAL A 247 12.37 -2.10 16.60
C VAL A 247 13.42 -1.54 15.64
N THR A 248 13.31 -0.25 15.35
CA THR A 248 14.29 0.48 14.52
C THR A 248 15.18 1.41 15.34
N GLY A 249 14.78 1.69 16.58
CA GLY A 249 15.47 2.51 17.58
C GLY A 249 15.38 1.85 18.95
N ALA A 250 14.86 2.56 19.95
CA ALA A 250 14.62 2.00 21.27
C ALA A 250 13.44 1.00 21.26
N PRO A 251 13.56 -0.16 21.94
CA PRO A 251 12.45 -1.11 22.04
C PRO A 251 11.18 -0.50 22.67
N SER A 252 11.34 0.46 23.55
CA SER A 252 10.23 1.21 24.17
C SER A 252 9.36 1.92 23.14
N GLU A 253 9.93 2.48 22.07
CA GLU A 253 9.17 3.15 21.00
C GLU A 253 8.22 2.19 20.29
N ALA A 254 8.69 0.99 19.95
CA ALA A 254 7.87 -0.04 19.33
C ALA A 254 6.77 -0.56 20.26
N CYS A 255 7.08 -0.74 21.55
CA CYS A 255 6.12 -1.17 22.57
C CYS A 255 5.03 -0.11 22.80
N GLU A 256 5.40 1.17 22.93
CA GLU A 256 4.46 2.27 23.08
C GLU A 256 3.59 2.45 21.84
N ALA A 257 4.15 2.28 20.63
CA ALA A 257 3.39 2.31 19.38
C ALA A 257 2.34 1.17 19.33
N ALA A 258 2.74 -0.05 19.72
CA ALA A 258 1.84 -1.20 19.80
C ALA A 258 0.72 -1.01 20.83
N LEU A 259 1.03 -0.47 22.02
CA LEU A 259 0.04 -0.16 23.06
C LEU A 259 -0.97 0.90 22.58
N ARG A 260 -0.49 1.97 21.94
CA ARG A 260 -1.38 2.99 21.34
C ARG A 260 -2.26 2.42 20.25
N ALA A 261 -1.72 1.52 19.41
CA ALA A 261 -2.50 0.85 18.36
C ALA A 261 -3.63 0.01 18.96
N VAL A 262 -3.35 -0.78 20.01
CA VAL A 262 -4.38 -1.58 20.70
C VAL A 262 -5.44 -0.68 21.36
N ALA A 263 -5.03 0.42 22.00
CA ALA A 263 -5.98 1.37 22.59
C ALA A 263 -6.88 2.01 21.52
N ALA A 264 -6.32 2.40 20.37
CA ALA A 264 -7.08 2.93 19.24
C ALA A 264 -8.02 1.87 18.63
N ALA A 265 -7.56 0.62 18.50
CA ALA A 265 -8.40 -0.48 18.03
C ALA A 265 -9.59 -0.71 18.97
N ARG A 266 -9.38 -0.72 20.30
CA ARG A 266 -10.46 -0.81 21.30
C ARG A 266 -11.50 0.32 21.12
N ALA A 267 -11.04 1.56 21.00
CA ALA A 267 -11.93 2.71 20.80
C ALA A 267 -12.71 2.60 19.47
N GLY A 268 -12.03 2.18 18.40
CA GLY A 268 -12.66 1.93 17.10
C GLY A 268 -13.70 0.81 17.14
N MET A 269 -13.45 -0.26 17.89
CA MET A 269 -14.39 -1.36 18.08
C MET A 269 -15.60 -0.96 18.94
N ALA A 270 -15.38 -0.18 20.00
CA ALA A 270 -16.49 0.35 20.80
C ALA A 270 -17.43 1.23 19.95
N HIS A 271 -16.86 2.04 19.05
CA HIS A 271 -17.66 2.84 18.11
C HIS A 271 -18.42 1.95 17.10
N LEU A 272 -17.76 0.92 16.57
CA LEU A 272 -18.39 -0.06 15.67
C LEU A 272 -19.55 -0.78 16.37
N ASP A 273 -19.34 -1.23 17.60
CA ASP A 273 -20.35 -1.94 18.38
C ASP A 273 -21.58 -1.06 18.68
N ALA A 274 -21.38 0.22 18.98
CA ALA A 274 -22.49 1.17 19.14
C ALA A 274 -23.30 1.32 17.83
N ALA A 275 -22.63 1.41 16.69
CA ALA A 275 -23.29 1.48 15.39
C ALA A 275 -24.02 0.17 15.03
N ARG A 276 -23.47 -1.00 15.37
CA ARG A 276 -24.11 -2.32 15.19
C ARG A 276 -25.34 -2.46 16.06
N GLN A 277 -25.26 -2.07 17.33
CA GLN A 277 -26.40 -2.10 18.26
C GLN A 277 -27.57 -1.23 17.77
N ALA A 278 -27.25 -0.04 17.21
CA ALA A 278 -28.27 0.83 16.61
C ALA A 278 -28.99 0.17 15.41
N GLN A 279 -28.38 -0.83 14.79
CA GLN A 279 -28.93 -1.64 13.69
C GLN A 279 -29.54 -2.96 14.18
N GLY A 280 -29.58 -3.23 15.50
CA GLY A 280 -30.06 -4.47 16.08
C GLY A 280 -29.10 -5.66 15.90
N LEU A 281 -27.83 -5.41 15.56
CA LEU A 281 -26.80 -6.44 15.41
C LEU A 281 -26.01 -6.63 16.72
N PRO A 282 -25.51 -7.84 17.01
CA PRO A 282 -24.72 -8.09 18.21
C PRO A 282 -23.35 -7.38 18.12
N PRO A 283 -22.74 -7.02 19.29
CA PRO A 283 -21.39 -6.53 19.34
C PRO A 283 -20.36 -7.58 18.86
N LEU A 284 -19.15 -7.15 18.57
CA LEU A 284 -18.04 -7.98 18.15
C LEU A 284 -16.95 -7.97 19.23
N PRO A 285 -17.10 -8.75 20.30
CA PRO A 285 -16.07 -8.84 21.33
C PRO A 285 -14.81 -9.47 20.75
N PHE A 286 -13.65 -8.98 21.15
CA PHE A 286 -12.36 -9.46 20.67
C PHE A 286 -11.35 -9.63 21.78
N GLY A 287 -10.28 -10.36 21.50
CA GLY A 287 -9.08 -10.45 22.30
C GLY A 287 -7.87 -9.91 21.55
N ALA A 288 -6.93 -9.31 22.30
CA ALA A 288 -5.66 -8.88 21.72
C ALA A 288 -4.52 -9.15 22.71
N ALA A 289 -3.34 -9.49 22.21
CA ALA A 289 -2.15 -9.67 23.01
C ALA A 289 -0.95 -8.96 22.42
N LEU A 290 -0.06 -8.45 23.28
CA LEU A 290 1.19 -7.81 22.91
C LEU A 290 2.39 -8.56 23.52
N HIS A 291 3.41 -8.79 22.72
CA HIS A 291 4.68 -9.38 23.14
C HIS A 291 5.86 -8.73 22.40
N LEU A 292 6.97 -8.52 23.09
CA LEU A 292 8.23 -8.08 22.49
C LEU A 292 9.19 -9.25 22.40
N GLY A 293 9.70 -9.54 21.21
CA GLY A 293 10.65 -10.63 21.00
C GLY A 293 11.33 -10.63 19.66
N GLU A 294 12.23 -11.58 19.46
CA GLU A 294 12.90 -11.82 18.18
C GLU A 294 12.05 -12.70 17.29
N ILE A 295 12.02 -12.36 16.01
CA ILE A 295 11.33 -13.09 14.96
C ILE A 295 12.23 -13.24 13.76
N LEU A 296 12.09 -14.31 13.01
CA LEU A 296 12.59 -14.44 11.66
C LEU A 296 11.49 -13.91 10.71
N TRP A 297 11.75 -12.80 10.04
CA TRP A 297 10.82 -12.13 9.12
C TRP A 297 11.30 -12.27 7.69
N GLY A 298 10.53 -12.94 6.83
CA GLY A 298 10.95 -13.22 5.46
C GLY A 298 10.04 -14.19 4.71
N ASN A 299 10.58 -14.71 3.59
CA ASN A 299 9.88 -15.62 2.70
C ASN A 299 9.93 -17.06 3.18
N ILE A 300 8.79 -17.59 3.53
CA ILE A 300 8.60 -18.95 4.04
C ILE A 300 7.54 -19.62 3.18
N GLY A 301 7.71 -20.89 2.86
CA GLY A 301 6.68 -21.62 2.12
C GLY A 301 7.21 -22.76 1.25
N ALA A 302 6.37 -23.18 0.30
CA ALA A 302 6.64 -24.21 -0.68
C ALA A 302 7.47 -23.67 -1.86
N ALA A 303 7.79 -24.55 -2.81
CA ALA A 303 8.56 -24.14 -3.99
C ALA A 303 7.79 -23.21 -4.92
N ASP A 304 6.47 -23.36 -4.94
CA ASP A 304 5.52 -22.68 -5.82
C ASP A 304 4.64 -21.65 -5.09
N ARG A 305 4.72 -21.58 -3.74
CA ARG A 305 3.93 -20.66 -2.94
C ARG A 305 4.73 -20.14 -1.75
N LEU A 306 5.00 -18.85 -1.74
CA LEU A 306 5.68 -18.16 -0.66
C LEU A 306 4.69 -17.32 0.15
N ASP A 307 4.98 -17.20 1.43
CA ASP A 307 4.32 -16.30 2.36
C ASP A 307 5.40 -15.40 2.99
N PHE A 308 5.28 -14.09 2.84
CA PHE A 308 6.17 -13.16 3.52
C PHE A 308 5.63 -12.91 4.92
N THR A 309 6.24 -13.55 5.90
CA THR A 309 5.68 -13.61 7.25
C THR A 309 6.76 -13.65 8.33
N ALA A 310 6.32 -13.61 9.59
CA ALA A 310 7.15 -13.80 10.76
C ALA A 310 6.97 -15.19 11.35
N ILE A 311 8.07 -15.82 11.75
CA ILE A 311 8.07 -17.06 12.54
C ILE A 311 9.01 -16.92 13.74
N GLY A 312 8.80 -17.75 14.74
CA GLY A 312 9.69 -17.86 15.90
C GLY A 312 8.94 -18.02 17.22
N PRO A 313 9.67 -18.24 18.31
CA PRO A 313 9.08 -18.40 19.64
C PRO A 313 8.19 -17.23 20.08
N ALA A 314 8.56 -15.99 19.69
CA ALA A 314 7.80 -14.79 20.02
C ALA A 314 6.40 -14.76 19.36
N VAL A 315 6.28 -15.25 18.10
CA VAL A 315 4.99 -15.37 17.42
C VAL A 315 4.10 -16.40 18.12
N ASN A 316 4.67 -17.54 18.51
CA ASN A 316 3.93 -18.56 19.26
C ASN A 316 3.49 -18.03 20.63
N LEU A 317 4.34 -17.27 21.30
CA LEU A 317 4.03 -16.70 22.62
C LEU A 317 2.87 -15.71 22.52
N VAL A 318 2.91 -14.76 21.61
CA VAL A 318 1.84 -13.74 21.48
C VAL A 318 0.49 -14.38 21.13
N SER A 319 0.46 -15.39 20.26
CA SER A 319 -0.75 -16.14 19.95
C SER A 319 -1.29 -16.92 21.15
N ARG A 320 -0.41 -17.55 21.98
CA ARG A 320 -0.84 -18.24 23.21
C ARG A 320 -1.30 -17.26 24.28
N LEU A 321 -0.68 -16.11 24.36
CA LEU A 321 -1.08 -15.04 25.27
C LEU A 321 -2.46 -14.50 24.90
N GLU A 322 -2.74 -14.30 23.61
CA GLU A 322 -4.07 -13.90 23.12
C GLU A 322 -5.14 -14.89 23.60
N GLY A 323 -4.91 -16.21 23.45
CA GLY A 323 -5.84 -17.23 23.90
C GLY A 323 -6.15 -17.22 25.41
N LEU A 324 -5.34 -16.56 26.25
CA LEU A 324 -5.65 -16.34 27.66
C LEU A 324 -6.60 -15.17 27.92
N CYS A 325 -6.86 -14.33 26.95
CA CYS A 325 -7.79 -13.22 27.14
C CYS A 325 -9.17 -13.67 27.63
N ARG A 326 -9.72 -14.74 27.02
CA ARG A 326 -11.02 -15.30 27.40
C ARG A 326 -11.04 -15.90 28.83
N PRO A 327 -10.12 -16.80 29.23
CA PRO A 327 -10.06 -17.32 30.57
C PRO A 327 -9.89 -16.25 31.66
N LEU A 328 -9.16 -15.17 31.36
CA LEU A 328 -8.91 -14.09 32.29
C LEU A 328 -9.97 -12.98 32.25
N GLY A 329 -10.96 -13.07 31.36
CA GLY A 329 -12.00 -12.05 31.22
C GLY A 329 -11.49 -10.69 30.78
N ARG A 330 -10.39 -10.65 30.01
CA ARG A 330 -9.74 -9.42 29.55
C ARG A 330 -9.72 -9.33 28.04
N SER A 331 -9.92 -8.13 27.50
CA SER A 331 -9.82 -7.89 26.06
C SER A 331 -8.39 -7.68 25.57
N VAL A 332 -7.47 -7.26 26.46
CA VAL A 332 -6.08 -7.00 26.09
C VAL A 332 -5.15 -7.61 27.12
N LEU A 333 -4.17 -8.36 26.66
CA LEU A 333 -3.08 -8.89 27.48
C LEU A 333 -1.72 -8.41 26.97
N VAL A 334 -0.83 -8.15 27.90
CA VAL A 334 0.52 -7.63 27.65
C VAL A 334 1.52 -8.51 28.36
N SER A 335 2.56 -8.98 27.66
CA SER A 335 3.62 -9.77 28.28
C SER A 335 4.57 -8.92 29.12
N GLY A 336 5.26 -9.54 30.09
CA GLY A 336 6.28 -8.89 30.89
C GLY A 336 7.40 -8.24 30.06
N ALA A 337 7.70 -8.79 28.86
CA ALA A 337 8.69 -8.22 27.96
C ALA A 337 8.28 -6.83 27.40
N VAL A 338 6.99 -6.62 27.15
CA VAL A 338 6.46 -5.30 26.78
C VAL A 338 6.34 -4.40 28.02
N ALA A 339 5.87 -4.96 29.14
CA ALA A 339 5.71 -4.21 30.39
C ALA A 339 7.02 -3.61 30.91
N ALA A 340 8.16 -4.27 30.63
CA ALA A 340 9.48 -3.76 31.00
C ALA A 340 9.98 -2.58 30.14
N GLU A 341 9.38 -2.37 28.95
CA GLU A 341 9.79 -1.36 27.97
C GLU A 341 8.80 -0.19 27.89
N THR A 342 7.73 -0.19 28.65
CA THR A 342 6.67 0.83 28.57
C THR A 342 6.59 1.66 29.86
N THR A 343 6.21 2.92 29.70
CA THR A 343 5.81 3.81 30.79
C THR A 343 4.29 3.88 30.95
N THR A 344 3.54 3.33 30.00
CA THR A 344 2.08 3.23 30.07
C THR A 344 1.69 2.38 31.30
N PRO A 345 0.80 2.87 32.16
CA PRO A 345 0.36 2.10 33.34
C PRO A 345 -0.30 0.78 32.92
N LEU A 346 0.15 -0.32 33.52
CA LEU A 346 -0.39 -1.66 33.30
C LEU A 346 -0.80 -2.28 34.63
N VAL A 347 -1.86 -3.08 34.60
CA VAL A 347 -2.34 -3.83 35.77
C VAL A 347 -1.75 -5.25 35.74
N PRO A 348 -0.99 -5.70 36.74
CA PRO A 348 -0.42 -7.04 36.77
C PRO A 348 -1.54 -8.09 37.01
N LEU A 349 -1.48 -9.17 36.25
CA LEU A 349 -2.35 -10.34 36.42
C LEU A 349 -1.62 -11.57 36.95
N GLY A 350 -0.31 -11.46 37.24
CA GLY A 350 0.50 -12.54 37.76
C GLY A 350 1.24 -13.35 36.70
N GLN A 351 1.69 -14.55 37.13
CA GLN A 351 2.43 -15.49 36.30
C GLN A 351 1.49 -16.54 35.72
N HIS A 352 1.56 -16.77 34.41
CA HIS A 352 0.70 -17.73 33.71
C HIS A 352 1.53 -18.71 32.89
N VAL A 353 1.16 -20.00 32.97
CA VAL A 353 1.73 -21.03 32.08
C VAL A 353 1.03 -21.01 30.75
N LEU A 354 1.81 -20.82 29.70
CA LEU A 354 1.32 -20.86 28.31
C LEU A 354 1.59 -22.22 27.70
N ARG A 355 0.61 -22.79 27.01
CA ARG A 355 0.74 -24.13 26.40
C ARG A 355 1.94 -24.20 25.45
N GLY A 356 2.90 -25.09 25.74
CA GLY A 356 4.10 -25.29 24.92
C GLY A 356 5.20 -24.25 25.16
N ILE A 357 5.07 -23.38 26.15
CA ILE A 357 6.12 -22.46 26.61
C ILE A 357 6.66 -22.96 27.95
N ALA A 358 7.97 -23.17 28.04
CA ALA A 358 8.58 -23.82 29.18
C ALA A 358 8.53 -22.98 30.46
N ALA A 359 8.73 -21.65 30.34
CA ALA A 359 8.73 -20.76 31.49
C ALA A 359 7.38 -20.04 31.66
N PRO A 360 6.88 -19.82 32.87
CA PRO A 360 5.73 -18.96 33.12
C PRO A 360 5.99 -17.55 32.59
N CYS A 361 4.93 -16.95 32.02
CA CYS A 361 4.95 -15.60 31.47
C CYS A 361 4.28 -14.64 32.48
N ALA A 362 4.96 -13.55 32.82
CA ALA A 362 4.32 -12.45 33.51
C ALA A 362 3.31 -11.76 32.57
N VAL A 363 2.07 -11.66 33.03
CA VAL A 363 0.96 -11.13 32.23
C VAL A 363 0.40 -9.87 32.88
N PHE A 364 0.12 -8.89 32.06
CA PHE A 364 -0.46 -7.61 32.43
C PHE A 364 -1.66 -7.31 31.55
N THR A 365 -2.47 -6.33 31.95
CA THR A 365 -3.56 -5.78 31.13
C THR A 365 -3.54 -4.26 31.17
N LEU A 366 -4.23 -3.62 30.22
CA LEU A 366 -4.50 -2.20 30.30
C LEU A 366 -5.49 -1.93 31.45
N PRO A 367 -5.40 -0.77 32.12
CA PRO A 367 -6.45 -0.35 33.06
C PRO A 367 -7.82 -0.37 32.35
N ASP A 368 -8.84 -0.79 33.10
CA ASP A 368 -10.23 -0.66 32.62
C ASP A 368 -10.53 0.84 32.51
N ALA A 369 -10.97 1.29 31.33
CA ALA A 369 -11.37 2.67 31.09
C ALA A 369 -12.84 2.86 31.43
#